data_6109566972a71e8325688b7ffd5dde5b
#
_entry.id   6109566972a71e8325688b7ffd5dde5b
#
_cell.length_a   1.000
_cell.length_b   1.000
_cell.length_c   1.000
_cell.angle_alpha   90.00
_cell.angle_beta   90.00
_cell.angle_gamma   90.00
#
_symmetry.space_group_name_H-M   'P 1'
#
loop_
_entity.id
_entity.type
_entity.pdbx_description
1 polymer ?
#
loop_
_entity_poly.entity_id
_entity_poly.type
_entity_poly.pdbx_seq_one_letter_code
_entity_poly.pdbx_strand_id
1 'polypeptide(L)'
;MIGVFDSGIGGLSVLKALRERLPHEDFIYIADSAHAPYGQRDDAYVVARARAISQYLVSRNVKALVIACNTATAAAVRVLRAEHPGLPIIGVEPALKPAALLSKTGNVGIMATRSTLASAKFRALMASQAGFASFTLEPCDGLADAIERSAKSRDSAELTAACARITCRMGSFGTQEG
;
A
#
# COMPACT_ATOMS: atom_id res chain seq x y z
N MET A 1 -17.21 9.50 -12.13
CA MET A 1 -16.81 8.15 -11.70
C MET A 1 -15.31 8.12 -11.50
N ILE A 2 -14.82 7.51 -10.42
CA ILE A 2 -13.40 7.43 -10.04
C ILE A 2 -12.97 5.96 -10.11
N GLY A 3 -11.85 5.67 -10.77
CA GLY A 3 -11.23 4.34 -10.76
C GLY A 3 -10.35 4.17 -9.52
N VAL A 4 -10.47 3.03 -8.85
CA VAL A 4 -9.62 2.68 -7.70
C VAL A 4 -9.08 1.27 -7.92
N PHE A 5 -7.79 1.05 -7.76
CA PHE A 5 -7.26 -0.31 -7.81
C PHE A 5 -6.22 -0.60 -6.73
N ASP A 6 -6.16 -1.86 -6.37
CA ASP A 6 -5.16 -2.45 -5.48
C ASP A 6 -4.70 -3.80 -6.03
N SER A 7 -3.59 -4.31 -5.55
CA SER A 7 -3.14 -5.68 -5.83
C SER A 7 -4.12 -6.74 -5.30
N GLY A 8 -4.95 -6.39 -4.32
CA GLY A 8 -5.88 -7.31 -3.70
C GLY A 8 -7.04 -6.62 -2.99
N ILE A 9 -7.42 -7.14 -1.81
CA ILE A 9 -8.56 -6.63 -1.05
C ILE A 9 -8.20 -5.47 -0.09
N GLY A 10 -6.92 -5.24 0.17
CA GLY A 10 -6.46 -4.21 1.13
C GLY A 10 -6.94 -2.80 0.79
N GLY A 11 -7.00 -2.48 -0.49
CA GLY A 11 -7.47 -1.20 -1.00
C GLY A 11 -8.95 -0.91 -0.76
N LEU A 12 -9.75 -1.89 -0.31
CA LEU A 12 -11.14 -1.65 0.10
C LEU A 12 -11.24 -0.68 1.29
N SER A 13 -10.20 -0.62 2.14
CA SER A 13 -10.12 0.38 3.21
C SER A 13 -10.02 1.80 2.67
N VAL A 14 -9.23 1.98 1.60
CA VAL A 14 -9.11 3.26 0.89
C VAL A 14 -10.42 3.60 0.17
N LEU A 15 -11.03 2.63 -0.51
CA LEU A 15 -12.33 2.83 -1.16
C LEU A 15 -13.40 3.25 -0.16
N LYS A 16 -13.46 2.63 1.03
CA LYS A 16 -14.39 3.02 2.09
C LYS A 16 -14.21 4.48 2.48
N ALA A 17 -12.98 4.90 2.75
CA ALA A 17 -12.67 6.28 3.12
C ALA A 17 -13.01 7.28 1.99
N LEU A 18 -12.78 6.90 0.72
CA LEU A 18 -13.15 7.71 -0.44
C LEU A 18 -14.67 7.89 -0.52
N ARG A 19 -15.46 6.83 -0.35
CA ARG A 19 -16.93 6.90 -0.38
C ARG A 19 -17.50 7.77 0.73
N GLU A 20 -16.90 7.74 1.92
CA GLU A 20 -17.30 8.59 3.06
C GLU A 20 -17.03 10.08 2.77
N ARG A 21 -15.92 10.38 2.08
CA ARG A 21 -15.51 11.76 1.78
C ARG A 21 -16.10 12.32 0.50
N LEU A 22 -16.48 11.46 -0.42
CA LEU A 22 -17.01 11.79 -1.74
C LEU A 22 -18.34 11.03 -2.00
N PRO A 23 -19.38 11.30 -1.20
CA PRO A 23 -20.62 10.51 -1.22
C PRO A 23 -21.41 10.61 -2.54
N HIS A 24 -21.14 11.61 -3.37
CA HIS A 24 -21.80 11.83 -4.66
C HIS A 24 -21.00 11.28 -5.85
N GLU A 25 -19.88 10.58 -5.59
CA GLU A 25 -19.06 10.00 -6.64
C GLU A 25 -19.34 8.51 -6.81
N ASP A 26 -19.40 8.09 -8.06
CA ASP A 26 -19.38 6.67 -8.41
C ASP A 26 -17.95 6.15 -8.47
N PHE A 27 -17.76 4.90 -8.08
CA PHE A 27 -16.45 4.24 -8.04
C PHE A 27 -16.46 2.92 -8.81
N ILE A 28 -15.39 2.65 -9.55
CA ILE A 28 -15.03 1.30 -10.00
C ILE A 28 -13.81 0.85 -9.19
N TYR A 29 -13.94 -0.27 -8.48
CA TYR A 29 -12.83 -0.88 -7.76
C TYR A 29 -12.34 -2.14 -8.47
N ILE A 30 -11.02 -2.26 -8.65
CA ILE A 30 -10.36 -3.45 -9.16
C ILE A 30 -9.39 -3.99 -8.13
N ALA A 31 -9.62 -5.22 -7.67
CA ALA A 31 -8.66 -6.02 -6.93
C ALA A 31 -7.94 -6.96 -7.90
N ASP A 32 -6.64 -6.81 -8.09
CA ASP A 32 -5.86 -7.70 -8.97
C ASP A 32 -5.45 -9.01 -8.26
N SER A 33 -6.41 -9.60 -7.54
CA SER A 33 -6.19 -10.73 -6.61
C SER A 33 -5.62 -11.99 -7.26
N ALA A 34 -5.76 -12.15 -8.59
CA ALA A 34 -5.13 -13.25 -9.31
C ALA A 34 -3.60 -13.08 -9.44
N HIS A 35 -3.09 -11.88 -9.24
CA HIS A 35 -1.69 -11.49 -9.38
C HIS A 35 -1.06 -11.04 -8.06
N ALA A 36 -1.85 -11.02 -6.98
CA ALA A 36 -1.39 -10.72 -5.63
C ALA A 36 -0.47 -11.84 -5.09
N PRO A 37 0.45 -11.54 -4.16
CA PRO A 37 0.81 -10.21 -3.67
C PRO A 37 1.86 -9.53 -4.56
N TYR A 38 1.74 -8.24 -4.81
CA TYR A 38 2.72 -7.45 -5.58
C TYR A 38 4.06 -7.26 -4.85
N GLY A 39 4.07 -7.33 -3.53
CA GLY A 39 5.28 -7.11 -2.73
C GLY A 39 6.39 -8.14 -2.92
N GLN A 40 6.13 -9.23 -3.63
CA GLN A 40 7.08 -10.28 -3.99
C GLN A 40 7.48 -10.25 -5.47
N ARG A 41 6.95 -9.29 -6.24
CA ARG A 41 7.19 -9.14 -7.68
C ARG A 41 8.21 -8.03 -7.94
N ASP A 42 8.87 -8.10 -9.08
CA ASP A 42 9.73 -7.01 -9.55
C ASP A 42 8.89 -5.82 -10.03
N ASP A 43 9.54 -4.66 -10.12
CA ASP A 43 8.88 -3.42 -10.54
C ASP A 43 8.33 -3.51 -11.97
N ALA A 44 9.01 -4.22 -12.87
CA ALA A 44 8.57 -4.36 -14.26
C ALA A 44 7.23 -5.11 -14.33
N TYR A 45 7.07 -6.18 -13.57
CA TYR A 45 5.81 -6.91 -13.45
C TYR A 45 4.70 -6.02 -12.89
N VAL A 46 4.98 -5.31 -11.78
CA VAL A 46 3.98 -4.44 -11.14
C VAL A 46 3.55 -3.31 -12.08
N VAL A 47 4.50 -2.71 -12.81
CA VAL A 47 4.21 -1.68 -13.82
C VAL A 47 3.33 -2.23 -14.95
N ALA A 48 3.64 -3.43 -15.47
CA ALA A 48 2.84 -4.05 -16.52
C ALA A 48 1.39 -4.31 -16.07
N ARG A 49 1.20 -4.81 -14.83
CA ARG A 49 -0.15 -4.99 -14.25
C ARG A 49 -0.87 -3.66 -14.07
N ALA A 50 -0.22 -2.67 -13.49
CA ALA A 50 -0.78 -1.34 -13.27
C ALA A 50 -1.21 -0.68 -14.58
N ARG A 51 -0.44 -0.83 -15.68
CA ARG A 51 -0.81 -0.37 -17.02
C ARG A 51 -2.09 -1.03 -17.52
N ALA A 52 -2.16 -2.36 -17.46
CA ALA A 52 -3.34 -3.10 -17.93
C ALA A 52 -4.62 -2.67 -17.19
N ILE A 53 -4.53 -2.51 -15.87
CA ILE A 53 -5.65 -2.05 -15.04
C ILE A 53 -6.01 -0.59 -15.35
N SER A 54 -5.02 0.28 -15.48
CA SER A 54 -5.25 1.70 -15.80
C SER A 54 -5.90 1.86 -17.16
N GLN A 55 -5.43 1.14 -18.19
CA GLN A 55 -6.05 1.14 -19.52
C GLN A 55 -7.50 0.70 -19.48
N TYR A 56 -7.82 -0.36 -18.72
CA TYR A 56 -9.20 -0.79 -18.54
C TYR A 56 -10.04 0.29 -17.86
N LEU A 57 -9.57 0.92 -16.79
CA LEU A 57 -10.29 1.98 -16.09
C LEU A 57 -10.48 3.22 -16.98
N VAL A 58 -9.47 3.59 -17.74
CA VAL A 58 -9.55 4.69 -18.73
C VAL A 58 -10.61 4.39 -19.79
N SER A 59 -10.69 3.15 -20.28
CA SER A 59 -11.74 2.74 -21.23
C SER A 59 -13.17 2.82 -20.66
N ARG A 60 -13.28 2.89 -19.32
CA ARG A 60 -14.55 3.13 -18.61
C ARG A 60 -14.84 4.60 -18.34
N ASN A 61 -14.06 5.51 -18.94
CA ASN A 61 -14.22 6.96 -18.81
C ASN A 61 -14.13 7.45 -17.35
N VAL A 62 -13.21 6.89 -16.55
CA VAL A 62 -12.96 7.42 -15.21
C VAL A 62 -12.32 8.80 -15.31
N LYS A 63 -12.75 9.73 -14.46
CA LYS A 63 -12.23 11.11 -14.40
C LYS A 63 -11.01 11.26 -13.49
N ALA A 64 -10.70 10.25 -12.70
CA ALA A 64 -9.52 10.17 -11.85
C ALA A 64 -9.19 8.71 -11.55
N LEU A 65 -7.94 8.42 -11.21
CA LEU A 65 -7.45 7.10 -10.85
C LEU A 65 -6.77 7.14 -9.48
N VAL A 66 -7.19 6.26 -8.58
CA VAL A 66 -6.55 6.07 -7.27
C VAL A 66 -5.85 4.71 -7.23
N ILE A 67 -4.54 4.75 -7.00
CA ILE A 67 -3.72 3.55 -6.76
C ILE A 67 -3.70 3.31 -5.26
N ALA A 68 -4.56 2.41 -4.78
CA ALA A 68 -4.73 2.11 -3.36
C ALA A 68 -3.68 1.13 -2.79
N CYS A 69 -2.71 0.76 -3.61
CA CYS A 69 -1.60 -0.14 -3.29
C CYS A 69 -0.30 0.66 -3.10
N ASN A 70 0.35 0.54 -1.93
CA ASN A 70 1.65 1.18 -1.70
C ASN A 70 2.73 0.64 -2.65
N THR A 71 2.77 -0.67 -2.89
CA THR A 71 3.72 -1.31 -3.80
C THR A 71 3.52 -0.83 -5.24
N ALA A 72 2.28 -0.82 -5.73
CA ALA A 72 1.98 -0.33 -7.07
C ALA A 72 2.24 1.19 -7.20
N THR A 73 1.95 1.97 -6.17
CA THR A 73 2.28 3.40 -6.14
C THR A 73 3.79 3.62 -6.26
N ALA A 74 4.58 2.86 -5.50
CA ALA A 74 6.04 2.99 -5.52
C ALA A 74 6.62 2.68 -6.91
N ALA A 75 6.17 1.60 -7.55
CA ALA A 75 6.68 1.12 -8.83
C ALA A 75 6.10 1.89 -10.04
N ALA A 76 4.80 2.20 -10.06
CA ALA A 76 4.10 2.54 -11.29
C ALA A 76 3.57 3.98 -11.39
N VAL A 77 3.37 4.72 -10.28
CA VAL A 77 2.67 6.02 -10.31
C VAL A 77 3.31 7.03 -11.28
N ARG A 78 4.64 7.07 -11.34
CA ARG A 78 5.35 8.01 -12.24
C ARG A 78 5.15 7.65 -13.72
N VAL A 79 5.19 6.36 -14.02
CA VAL A 79 4.99 5.84 -15.39
C VAL A 79 3.55 6.13 -15.83
N LEU A 80 2.57 5.81 -15.02
CA LEU A 80 1.16 6.03 -15.35
C LEU A 80 0.83 7.51 -15.53
N ARG A 81 1.40 8.40 -14.71
CA ARG A 81 1.23 9.86 -14.88
C ARG A 81 1.82 10.36 -16.20
N ALA A 82 2.95 9.80 -16.62
CA ALA A 82 3.56 10.16 -17.90
C ALA A 82 2.74 9.65 -19.10
N GLU A 83 2.13 8.48 -18.96
CA GLU A 83 1.30 7.86 -20.02
C GLU A 83 -0.11 8.46 -20.10
N HIS A 84 -0.61 9.08 -19.02
CA HIS A 84 -1.94 9.67 -18.94
C HIS A 84 -1.89 11.12 -18.40
N PRO A 85 -1.26 12.07 -19.11
CA PRO A 85 -1.01 13.42 -18.58
C PRO A 85 -2.28 14.23 -18.30
N GLY A 86 -3.42 13.86 -18.92
CA GLY A 86 -4.73 14.51 -18.71
C GLY A 86 -5.56 13.87 -17.59
N LEU A 87 -5.12 12.75 -16.99
CA LEU A 87 -5.86 12.05 -15.97
C LEU A 87 -5.22 12.28 -14.59
N PRO A 88 -5.95 12.83 -13.61
CA PRO A 88 -5.48 12.88 -12.23
C PRO A 88 -5.22 11.47 -11.69
N ILE A 89 -3.95 11.18 -11.32
CA ILE A 89 -3.56 9.89 -10.74
C ILE A 89 -3.01 10.11 -9.34
N ILE A 90 -3.70 9.57 -8.35
CA ILE A 90 -3.40 9.65 -6.93
C ILE A 90 -2.85 8.30 -6.47
N GLY A 91 -1.64 8.27 -5.92
CA GLY A 91 -1.11 7.08 -5.27
C GLY A 91 -1.11 7.25 -3.76
N VAL A 92 -1.33 6.17 -3.02
CA VAL A 92 -1.17 6.15 -1.58
C VAL A 92 0.30 6.04 -1.19
N GLU A 93 0.68 6.70 -0.11
CA GLU A 93 2.03 6.65 0.45
C GLU A 93 1.98 6.12 1.88
N PRO A 94 3.05 5.45 2.35
CA PRO A 94 3.17 5.09 3.76
C PRO A 94 3.03 6.32 4.66
N ALA A 95 2.31 6.17 5.77
CA ALA A 95 1.92 7.27 6.66
C ALA A 95 3.06 7.73 7.60
N LEU A 96 4.30 7.85 7.10
CA LEU A 96 5.47 8.21 7.91
C LEU A 96 5.35 9.59 8.54
N LYS A 97 4.96 10.58 7.74
CA LYS A 97 4.81 11.97 8.22
C LYS A 97 3.78 12.10 9.34
N PRO A 98 2.52 11.65 9.19
CA PRO A 98 1.58 11.71 10.30
C PRO A 98 2.00 10.83 11.49
N ALA A 99 2.64 9.68 11.28
CA ALA A 99 3.13 8.83 12.35
C ALA A 99 4.23 9.52 13.17
N ALA A 100 5.19 10.19 12.51
CA ALA A 100 6.22 10.97 13.19
C ALA A 100 5.63 12.11 14.05
N LEU A 101 4.61 12.80 13.53
CA LEU A 101 3.94 13.89 14.25
C LEU A 101 3.11 13.41 15.44
N LEU A 102 2.52 12.22 15.37
CA LEU A 102 1.66 11.66 16.41
C LEU A 102 2.43 10.85 17.46
N SER A 103 3.66 10.43 17.16
CA SER A 103 4.47 9.65 18.10
C SER A 103 4.89 10.49 19.30
N LYS A 104 4.53 10.01 20.51
CA LYS A 104 4.94 10.66 21.75
C LYS A 104 6.37 10.33 22.17
N THR A 105 6.91 9.22 21.69
CA THR A 105 8.26 8.74 22.01
C THR A 105 9.29 9.12 20.95
N GLY A 106 8.84 9.58 19.78
CA GLY A 106 9.70 9.76 18.63
C GLY A 106 10.10 8.44 17.93
N ASN A 107 9.67 7.28 18.46
CA ASN A 107 9.95 5.96 17.86
C ASN A 107 8.73 5.48 17.07
N VAL A 108 8.93 5.09 15.82
CA VAL A 108 7.86 4.65 14.91
C VAL A 108 8.25 3.34 14.24
N GLY A 109 7.44 2.30 14.46
CA GLY A 109 7.54 1.05 13.73
C GLY A 109 6.82 1.11 12.40
N ILE A 110 7.47 0.69 11.31
CA ILE A 110 6.89 0.67 9.97
C ILE A 110 6.79 -0.76 9.48
N MET A 111 5.54 -1.19 9.25
CA MET A 111 5.20 -2.49 8.69
C MET A 111 4.86 -2.33 7.21
N ALA A 112 5.62 -2.96 6.32
CA ALA A 112 5.36 -2.90 4.88
C ALA A 112 5.94 -4.11 4.13
N THR A 113 5.62 -4.24 2.84
CA THR A 113 6.26 -5.25 1.99
C THR A 113 7.74 -4.89 1.75
N ARG A 114 8.59 -5.90 1.50
CA ARG A 114 10.01 -5.67 1.15
C ARG A 114 10.17 -4.72 -0.02
N SER A 115 9.38 -4.91 -1.07
CA SER A 115 9.41 -4.05 -2.26
C SER A 115 9.11 -2.59 -1.90
N THR A 116 8.10 -2.32 -1.06
CA THR A 116 7.82 -0.96 -0.58
C THR A 116 9.01 -0.39 0.20
N LEU A 117 9.55 -1.11 1.18
CA LEU A 117 10.68 -0.66 2.01
C LEU A 117 11.96 -0.42 1.19
N ALA A 118 12.20 -1.24 0.16
CA ALA A 118 13.36 -1.13 -0.72
C ALA A 118 13.20 -0.04 -1.80
N SER A 119 12.00 0.50 -2.01
CA SER A 119 11.76 1.45 -3.09
C SER A 119 12.49 2.78 -2.89
N ALA A 120 12.94 3.39 -3.98
CA ALA A 120 13.56 4.72 -3.93
C ALA A 120 12.59 5.78 -3.39
N LYS A 121 11.30 5.64 -3.70
CA LYS A 121 10.24 6.52 -3.22
C LYS A 121 10.10 6.46 -1.69
N PHE A 122 10.09 5.25 -1.12
CA PHE A 122 10.03 5.07 0.34
C PHE A 122 11.27 5.66 1.03
N ARG A 123 12.48 5.39 0.50
CA ARG A 123 13.73 5.95 1.05
C ARG A 123 13.73 7.48 1.02
N ALA A 124 13.27 8.10 -0.06
CA ALA A 124 13.15 9.55 -0.15
C ALA A 124 12.14 10.11 0.87
N LEU A 125 11.00 9.43 1.04
CA LEU A 125 9.99 9.81 2.04
C LEU A 125 10.56 9.70 3.46
N MET A 126 11.26 8.61 3.77
CA MET A 126 11.90 8.42 5.07
C MET A 126 12.98 9.47 5.34
N ALA A 127 13.83 9.76 4.35
CA ALA A 127 14.83 10.82 4.45
C ALA A 127 14.23 12.20 4.71
N SER A 128 13.05 12.49 4.15
CA SER A 128 12.33 13.75 4.39
C SER A 128 11.78 13.88 5.82
N GLN A 129 11.74 12.80 6.58
CA GLN A 129 11.31 12.75 7.98
C GLN A 129 12.49 12.57 8.97
N ALA A 130 13.73 12.57 8.47
CA ALA A 130 14.92 12.49 9.32
C ALA A 130 14.94 13.67 10.31
N GLY A 131 15.17 13.36 11.59
CA GLY A 131 15.15 14.35 12.68
C GLY A 131 13.80 14.59 13.35
N PHE A 132 12.68 14.06 12.81
CA PHE A 132 11.37 14.13 13.46
C PHE A 132 11.04 12.86 14.24
N ALA A 133 11.51 11.70 13.79
CA ALA A 133 11.31 10.41 14.46
C ALA A 133 12.39 9.41 14.07
N SER A 134 12.61 8.41 14.92
CA SER A 134 13.36 7.20 14.62
C SER A 134 12.44 6.15 14.04
N PHE A 135 12.84 5.53 12.94
CA PHE A 135 12.02 4.55 12.21
C PHE A 135 12.63 3.15 12.27
N THR A 136 11.87 2.20 12.78
CA THR A 136 12.20 0.77 12.73
C THR A 136 11.39 0.11 11.62
N LEU A 137 12.08 -0.57 10.70
CA LEU A 137 11.45 -1.17 9.51
C LEU A 137 11.22 -2.66 9.74
N GLU A 138 9.97 -3.10 9.62
CA GLU A 138 9.59 -4.51 9.69
C GLU A 138 9.02 -4.99 8.35
N PRO A 139 9.76 -5.81 7.59
CA PRO A 139 9.24 -6.43 6.38
C PRO A 139 8.21 -7.51 6.73
N CYS A 140 6.96 -7.29 6.34
CA CYS A 140 5.82 -8.16 6.64
C CYS A 140 5.65 -9.24 5.57
N ASP A 141 6.67 -10.09 5.38
CA ASP A 141 6.61 -11.16 4.40
C ASP A 141 5.49 -12.15 4.71
N GLY A 142 4.69 -12.45 3.69
CA GLY A 142 3.57 -13.39 3.77
C GLY A 142 2.29 -12.81 4.40
N LEU A 143 2.32 -11.61 5.01
CA LEU A 143 1.13 -11.05 5.64
C LEU A 143 0.04 -10.71 4.62
N ALA A 144 0.39 -10.03 3.53
CA ALA A 144 -0.58 -9.69 2.48
C ALA A 144 -1.22 -10.94 1.87
N ASP A 145 -0.42 -12.00 1.64
CA ASP A 145 -0.89 -13.28 1.12
C ASP A 145 -1.80 -14.01 2.13
N ALA A 146 -1.45 -13.99 3.42
CA ALA A 146 -2.32 -14.54 4.47
C ALA A 146 -3.67 -13.81 4.56
N ILE A 147 -3.69 -12.49 4.37
CA ILE A 147 -4.92 -11.68 4.31
C ILE A 147 -5.80 -12.12 3.13
N GLU A 148 -5.21 -12.23 1.93
CA GLU A 148 -5.94 -12.65 0.71
C GLU A 148 -6.51 -14.07 0.86
N ARG A 149 -5.74 -15.01 1.42
CA ARG A 149 -6.20 -16.38 1.67
C ARG A 149 -7.30 -16.43 2.72
N SER A 150 -7.14 -15.74 3.83
CA SER A 150 -8.13 -15.67 4.91
C SER A 150 -9.47 -15.13 4.41
N ALA A 151 -9.46 -14.13 3.55
CA ALA A 151 -10.68 -13.58 2.97
C ALA A 151 -11.41 -14.57 2.06
N LYS A 152 -10.68 -15.46 1.37
CA LYS A 152 -11.25 -16.50 0.50
C LYS A 152 -11.77 -17.71 1.29
N SER A 153 -10.99 -18.18 2.26
CA SER A 153 -11.29 -19.40 3.05
C SER A 153 -12.22 -19.15 4.23
N ARG A 154 -12.37 -17.91 4.67
CA ARG A 154 -12.99 -17.51 5.94
C ARG A 154 -12.29 -18.11 7.18
N ASP A 155 -11.06 -18.60 7.01
CA ASP A 155 -10.20 -19.07 8.09
C ASP A 155 -9.12 -18.03 8.39
N SER A 156 -9.02 -17.61 9.64
CA SER A 156 -8.07 -16.59 10.10
C SER A 156 -6.85 -17.15 10.83
N ALA A 157 -6.71 -18.47 10.94
CA ALA A 157 -5.62 -19.07 11.73
C ALA A 157 -4.23 -18.67 11.20
N GLU A 158 -4.02 -18.76 9.88
CA GLU A 158 -2.76 -18.37 9.25
C GLU A 158 -2.49 -16.86 9.40
N LEU A 159 -3.52 -16.04 9.23
CA LEU A 159 -3.44 -14.59 9.41
C LEU A 159 -3.07 -14.25 10.86
N THR A 160 -3.71 -14.87 11.83
CA THR A 160 -3.41 -14.68 13.26
C THR A 160 -1.97 -15.06 13.56
N ALA A 161 -1.48 -16.20 13.05
CA ALA A 161 -0.10 -16.61 13.22
C ALA A 161 0.90 -15.64 12.55
N ALA A 162 0.58 -15.11 11.38
CA ALA A 162 1.41 -14.11 10.70
C ALA A 162 1.49 -12.81 11.51
N CYS A 163 0.36 -12.31 12.00
CA CYS A 163 0.32 -11.13 12.86
C CYS A 163 1.14 -11.33 14.14
N ALA A 164 0.98 -12.47 14.83
CA ALA A 164 1.73 -12.78 16.04
C ALA A 164 3.26 -12.79 15.81
N ARG A 165 3.72 -13.38 14.71
CA ARG A 165 5.15 -13.35 14.35
C ARG A 165 5.69 -11.93 14.15
N ILE A 166 4.92 -11.08 13.48
CA ILE A 166 5.34 -9.70 13.19
C ILE A 166 5.34 -8.86 14.46
N THR A 167 4.29 -8.94 15.28
CA THR A 167 4.21 -8.18 16.54
C THR A 167 5.27 -8.61 17.54
N CYS A 168 5.62 -9.89 17.59
CA CYS A 168 6.73 -10.38 18.41
C CYS A 168 8.08 -9.73 18.01
N ARG A 169 8.38 -9.67 16.71
CA ARG A 169 9.59 -8.99 16.23
C ARG A 169 9.58 -7.49 16.51
N MET A 170 8.43 -6.83 16.34
CA MET A 170 8.29 -5.41 16.66
C MET A 170 8.43 -5.13 18.17
N GLY A 171 7.93 -6.01 19.04
CA GLY A 171 8.04 -5.89 20.49
C GLY A 171 9.48 -6.00 21.01
N SER A 172 10.34 -6.76 20.34
CA SER A 172 11.74 -6.90 20.72
C SER A 172 12.58 -5.62 20.47
N PHE A 173 12.13 -4.69 19.67
CA PHE A 173 12.81 -3.41 19.43
C PHE A 173 12.56 -2.38 20.53
N GLY A 174 11.50 -2.53 21.34
CA GLY A 174 11.18 -1.63 22.47
C GLY A 174 11.91 -1.94 23.76
N THR A 175 12.62 -3.07 23.86
CA THR A 175 13.25 -3.55 25.10
C THR A 175 14.75 -3.35 25.15
N GLN A 176 15.38 -2.72 24.17
CA GLN A 176 16.84 -2.51 24.14
C GLN A 176 17.32 -1.15 24.67
N GLU A 177 16.44 -0.34 25.24
CA GLU A 177 16.82 0.89 25.95
C GLU A 177 16.34 0.79 27.41
N GLY A 178 17.12 0.11 28.22
CA GLY A 178 17.04 0.05 29.68
C GLY A 178 18.44 0.15 30.27
#